data_646e770f29faaabf9cdee89c01996831
#
_entry.id   646e770f29faaabf9cdee89c01996831
#
_cell.length_a   1.000
_cell.length_b   1.000
_cell.length_c   1.000
_cell.angle_alpha   90.00
_cell.angle_beta   90.00
_cell.angle_gamma   90.00
#
_symmetry.space_group_name_H-M   'P 1'
#
loop_
_entity.id
_entity.type
_entity.pdbx_description
1 polymer ?
#
loop_
_entity_poly.entity_id
_entity_poly.type
_entity_poly.pdbx_seq_one_letter_code
_entity_poly.pdbx_strand_id
1 'polypeptide(L)'
;PMLLMDGQTGEYAFSLPMVVIVLLLSSWFLSMYVTPTMCFWFMKVKPVAQTETEDIYSGGFYRVYRGLLERILNMRFIISAGAVAAIVLGGFIASQLVREFFGPSTDRNEFLVYVDLPAGYRLDSTDETVQRLNTWLNNQDINPEITSTVSYVGFGGPRFFLVLSPVQPNPHVAFMVVRTEKAEQVPEVMQRLRQRFLDDFPEAAGRVKQMWMGSAEPGFVEVRLFGPDAEVLYEKGNQLMDGLRAMPGALDVRHDWENKVPRAKIVVDQVRARRAGITSRDVALWLQTHMDGLDVTEYREGDIAIPVRARSVGEHRSGLGDLWNVKVTSSRTGKVVPLTQIADIQVESDFYRIS
;
A
#
# COMPACT_ATOMS: atom_id res chain seq x y z
N PRO A 1 2.28 1.79 -28.08
CA PRO A 1 2.95 2.44 -26.93
C PRO A 1 3.06 1.49 -25.74
N MET A 2 1.97 0.83 -25.30
CA MET A 2 1.96 -0.07 -24.12
C MET A 2 2.92 -1.27 -24.22
N LEU A 3 3.24 -1.76 -25.42
CA LEU A 3 4.22 -2.84 -25.64
C LEU A 3 5.68 -2.39 -25.43
N LEU A 4 5.92 -1.08 -25.40
CA LEU A 4 7.25 -0.47 -25.27
C LEU A 4 7.47 0.09 -23.86
N MET A 5 6.61 -0.26 -22.91
CA MET A 5 6.77 0.16 -21.52
C MET A 5 7.73 -0.78 -20.81
N ASP A 6 8.73 -0.20 -20.16
CA ASP A 6 9.69 -0.94 -19.34
C ASP A 6 9.20 -1.11 -17.89
N GLY A 7 9.75 -2.11 -17.20
CA GLY A 7 9.50 -2.37 -15.78
C GLY A 7 8.22 -3.16 -15.50
N GLN A 8 7.88 -3.29 -14.21
CA GLN A 8 6.76 -4.11 -13.74
C GLN A 8 5.41 -3.71 -14.32
N THR A 9 5.19 -2.41 -14.57
CA THR A 9 3.96 -1.92 -15.21
C THR A 9 3.86 -2.39 -16.66
N GLY A 10 4.98 -2.45 -17.39
CA GLY A 10 5.04 -3.00 -18.74
C GLY A 10 4.72 -4.49 -18.76
N GLU A 11 5.28 -5.28 -17.85
CA GLU A 11 4.98 -6.72 -17.73
C GLU A 11 3.51 -6.99 -17.43
N TYR A 12 2.92 -6.23 -16.51
CA TYR A 12 1.50 -6.35 -16.17
C TYR A 12 0.58 -5.95 -17.31
N ALA A 13 0.90 -4.86 -18.02
CA ALA A 13 0.09 -4.34 -19.12
C ALA A 13 0.30 -5.07 -20.45
N PHE A 14 1.36 -5.88 -20.61
CA PHE A 14 1.77 -6.52 -21.86
C PHE A 14 0.67 -7.40 -22.50
N SER A 15 -0.07 -8.13 -21.68
CA SER A 15 -1.10 -9.07 -22.17
C SER A 15 -2.24 -8.37 -22.93
N LEU A 16 -2.61 -7.16 -22.51
CA LEU A 16 -3.74 -6.41 -23.09
C LEU A 16 -3.49 -5.97 -24.54
N PRO A 17 -2.40 -5.27 -24.88
CA PRO A 17 -2.11 -4.92 -26.26
C PRO A 17 -1.83 -6.15 -27.16
N MET A 18 -1.25 -7.23 -26.61
CA MET A 18 -1.08 -8.47 -27.37
C MET A 18 -2.39 -9.10 -27.80
N VAL A 19 -3.36 -9.19 -26.89
CA VAL A 19 -4.71 -9.68 -27.21
C VAL A 19 -5.39 -8.78 -28.25
N VAL A 20 -5.26 -7.46 -28.13
CA VAL A 20 -5.85 -6.52 -29.10
C VAL A 20 -5.23 -6.70 -30.48
N ILE A 21 -3.89 -6.85 -30.57
CA ILE A 21 -3.20 -7.07 -31.85
C ILE A 21 -3.67 -8.39 -32.49
N VAL A 22 -3.71 -9.46 -31.74
CA VAL A 22 -4.17 -10.77 -32.25
C VAL A 22 -5.62 -10.70 -32.73
N LEU A 23 -6.50 -10.03 -32.00
CA LEU A 23 -7.90 -9.85 -32.38
C LEU A 23 -8.03 -9.01 -33.65
N LEU A 24 -7.28 -7.92 -33.78
CA LEU A 24 -7.29 -7.08 -34.98
C LEU A 24 -6.77 -7.82 -36.22
N LEU A 25 -5.66 -8.55 -36.09
CA LEU A 25 -5.11 -9.37 -37.18
C LEU A 25 -6.09 -10.49 -37.57
N SER A 26 -6.68 -11.16 -36.61
CA SER A 26 -7.70 -12.18 -36.85
C SER A 26 -8.95 -11.61 -37.55
N SER A 27 -9.42 -10.47 -37.10
CA SER A 27 -10.55 -9.75 -37.73
C SER A 27 -10.22 -9.32 -39.18
N TRP A 28 -9.01 -8.81 -39.40
CA TRP A 28 -8.56 -8.49 -40.75
C TRP A 28 -8.51 -9.74 -41.64
N PHE A 29 -7.95 -10.84 -41.17
CA PHE A 29 -7.90 -12.11 -41.90
C PHE A 29 -9.31 -12.64 -42.23
N LEU A 30 -10.21 -12.64 -41.24
CA LEU A 30 -11.62 -13.04 -41.46
C LEU A 30 -12.31 -12.16 -42.50
N SER A 31 -12.10 -10.85 -42.45
CA SER A 31 -12.69 -9.91 -43.40
C SER A 31 -12.19 -10.16 -44.85
N MET A 32 -10.91 -10.45 -45.01
CA MET A 32 -10.30 -10.61 -46.34
C MET A 32 -10.57 -11.97 -46.97
N TYR A 33 -10.70 -13.04 -46.18
CA TYR A 33 -10.86 -14.41 -46.68
C TYR A 33 -12.27 -14.99 -46.48
N VAL A 34 -12.81 -14.86 -45.29
CA VAL A 34 -14.09 -15.49 -44.96
C VAL A 34 -15.27 -14.75 -45.61
N THR A 35 -15.26 -13.42 -45.57
CA THR A 35 -16.37 -12.62 -46.14
C THR A 35 -16.52 -12.83 -47.62
N PRO A 36 -15.51 -12.77 -48.49
CA PRO A 36 -15.64 -13.06 -49.93
C PRO A 36 -16.05 -14.50 -50.18
N THR A 37 -15.54 -15.46 -49.42
CA THR A 37 -15.90 -16.86 -49.58
C THR A 37 -17.38 -17.10 -49.24
N MET A 38 -17.86 -16.49 -48.16
CA MET A 38 -19.27 -16.53 -47.79
C MET A 38 -20.17 -15.84 -48.82
N CYS A 39 -19.75 -14.71 -49.37
CA CYS A 39 -20.42 -14.05 -50.48
C CYS A 39 -20.50 -14.96 -51.71
N PHE A 40 -19.41 -15.64 -52.07
CA PHE A 40 -19.42 -16.59 -53.17
C PHE A 40 -20.41 -17.77 -52.96
N TRP A 41 -20.49 -18.30 -51.77
CA TRP A 41 -21.40 -19.44 -51.47
C TRP A 41 -22.87 -19.05 -51.31
N PHE A 42 -23.17 -17.91 -50.71
CA PHE A 42 -24.53 -17.52 -50.37
C PHE A 42 -25.18 -16.55 -51.35
N MET A 43 -24.37 -15.78 -52.13
CA MET A 43 -24.93 -14.85 -53.11
C MET A 43 -25.20 -15.57 -54.44
N LYS A 44 -26.47 -15.76 -54.74
CA LYS A 44 -26.92 -16.19 -56.05
C LYS A 44 -26.93 -15.02 -57.00
N VAL A 45 -25.85 -14.86 -57.78
CA VAL A 45 -25.81 -13.85 -58.86
C VAL A 45 -26.69 -14.32 -60.01
N LYS A 46 -27.78 -13.60 -60.29
CA LYS A 46 -28.54 -13.82 -61.54
C LYS A 46 -27.67 -13.39 -62.72
N PRO A 47 -27.57 -14.24 -63.78
CA PRO A 47 -26.86 -13.82 -64.98
C PRO A 47 -27.56 -12.58 -65.55
N VAL A 48 -26.83 -11.47 -65.60
CA VAL A 48 -27.30 -10.22 -66.22
C VAL A 48 -27.39 -10.46 -67.73
N ALA A 49 -28.60 -10.46 -68.26
CA ALA A 49 -28.79 -10.45 -69.72
C ALA A 49 -28.14 -9.21 -70.29
N GLN A 50 -27.35 -9.39 -71.33
CA GLN A 50 -26.44 -8.38 -71.94
C GLN A 50 -27.14 -7.14 -72.57
N THR A 51 -28.36 -6.81 -72.14
CA THR A 51 -29.13 -5.84 -72.92
C THR A 51 -29.49 -4.53 -72.21
N GLU A 52 -29.16 -4.31 -70.98
CA GLU A 52 -29.29 -2.95 -70.40
C GLU A 52 -28.26 -2.77 -69.30
N THR A 53 -27.14 -2.19 -69.61
CA THR A 53 -26.25 -1.58 -68.64
C THR A 53 -26.84 -0.24 -68.18
N GLU A 54 -27.94 -0.28 -67.47
CA GLU A 54 -28.22 0.81 -66.53
C GLU A 54 -27.09 0.77 -65.50
N ASP A 55 -26.24 1.74 -65.60
CA ASP A 55 -25.07 1.90 -64.71
C ASP A 55 -25.67 2.21 -63.33
N ILE A 56 -25.90 1.17 -62.53
CA ILE A 56 -26.48 1.25 -61.18
C ILE A 56 -25.71 2.26 -60.31
N TYR A 57 -24.49 2.60 -60.75
CA TYR A 57 -23.57 3.52 -60.07
C TYR A 57 -23.53 4.89 -60.76
N SER A 58 -24.50 5.27 -61.58
CA SER A 58 -24.55 6.56 -62.30
C SER A 58 -25.03 7.71 -61.40
N GLY A 59 -25.50 7.44 -60.19
CA GLY A 59 -25.94 8.46 -59.22
C GLY A 59 -24.87 9.48 -58.85
N GLY A 60 -25.28 10.73 -58.61
CA GLY A 60 -24.35 11.85 -58.26
C GLY A 60 -23.40 11.52 -57.14
N PHE A 61 -23.84 10.78 -56.12
CA PHE A 61 -22.99 10.31 -55.02
C PHE A 61 -21.87 9.36 -55.50
N TYR A 62 -22.19 8.39 -56.32
CA TYR A 62 -21.21 7.44 -56.87
C TYR A 62 -20.18 8.10 -57.79
N ARG A 63 -20.57 9.13 -58.52
CA ARG A 63 -19.69 9.92 -59.41
C ARG A 63 -18.63 10.70 -58.57
N VAL A 64 -19.06 11.33 -57.50
CA VAL A 64 -18.17 12.03 -56.57
C VAL A 64 -17.25 11.01 -55.85
N TYR A 65 -17.79 9.90 -55.38
CA TYR A 65 -17.02 8.84 -54.72
C TYR A 65 -15.98 8.23 -55.65
N ARG A 66 -16.35 7.91 -56.89
CA ARG A 66 -15.45 7.36 -57.90
C ARG A 66 -14.32 8.36 -58.24
N GLY A 67 -14.64 9.63 -58.45
CA GLY A 67 -13.64 10.67 -58.70
C GLY A 67 -12.67 10.86 -57.51
N LEU A 68 -13.15 10.77 -56.28
CA LEU A 68 -12.31 10.79 -55.08
C LEU A 68 -11.40 9.56 -55.03
N LEU A 69 -11.94 8.38 -55.29
CA LEU A 69 -11.21 7.11 -55.27
C LEU A 69 -10.12 7.04 -56.34
N GLU A 70 -10.42 7.48 -57.56
CA GLU A 70 -9.45 7.59 -58.66
C GLU A 70 -8.31 8.57 -58.31
N ARG A 71 -8.63 9.70 -57.66
CA ARG A 71 -7.62 10.66 -57.21
C ARG A 71 -6.73 10.08 -56.12
N ILE A 72 -7.31 9.37 -55.13
CA ILE A 72 -6.60 8.66 -54.05
C ILE A 72 -5.67 7.59 -54.63
N LEU A 73 -6.16 6.77 -55.57
CA LEU A 73 -5.39 5.71 -56.22
C LEU A 73 -4.23 6.27 -57.08
N ASN A 74 -4.46 7.35 -57.77
CA ASN A 74 -3.40 8.01 -58.55
C ASN A 74 -2.30 8.63 -57.66
N MET A 75 -2.66 9.06 -56.43
CA MET A 75 -1.74 9.64 -55.47
C MET A 75 -1.35 8.64 -54.39
N ARG A 76 -1.49 7.31 -54.63
CA ARG A 76 -1.32 6.24 -53.62
C ARG A 76 -0.05 6.34 -52.79
N PHE A 77 1.09 6.67 -53.40
CA PHE A 77 2.36 6.80 -52.67
C PHE A 77 2.39 8.02 -51.75
N ILE A 78 1.82 9.14 -52.19
CA ILE A 78 1.75 10.38 -51.39
C ILE A 78 0.79 10.19 -50.21
N ILE A 79 -0.36 9.55 -50.44
CA ILE A 79 -1.36 9.28 -49.40
C ILE A 79 -0.83 8.25 -48.39
N SER A 80 -0.17 7.18 -48.87
CA SER A 80 0.47 6.20 -47.99
C SER A 80 1.59 6.82 -47.15
N ALA A 81 2.45 7.66 -47.78
CA ALA A 81 3.50 8.39 -47.07
C ALA A 81 2.91 9.39 -46.05
N GLY A 82 1.83 10.08 -46.41
CA GLY A 82 1.09 10.97 -45.53
C GLY A 82 0.45 10.24 -44.33
N ALA A 83 -0.10 9.05 -44.56
CA ALA A 83 -0.66 8.23 -43.49
C ALA A 83 0.43 7.75 -42.51
N VAL A 84 1.56 7.28 -43.02
CA VAL A 84 2.71 6.90 -42.20
C VAL A 84 3.24 8.11 -41.41
N ALA A 85 3.41 9.25 -42.09
CA ALA A 85 3.84 10.49 -41.44
C ALA A 85 2.86 10.94 -40.35
N ALA A 86 1.56 10.82 -40.57
CA ALA A 86 0.54 11.14 -39.56
C ALA A 86 0.61 10.21 -38.33
N ILE A 87 0.86 8.92 -38.55
CA ILE A 87 1.05 7.93 -37.45
C ILE A 87 2.31 8.27 -36.65
N VAL A 88 3.43 8.54 -37.34
CA VAL A 88 4.69 8.89 -36.67
C VAL A 88 4.57 10.22 -35.92
N LEU A 89 3.97 11.24 -36.54
CA LEU A 89 3.74 12.54 -35.93
C LEU A 89 2.77 12.42 -34.74
N GLY A 90 1.69 11.67 -34.89
CA GLY A 90 0.74 11.39 -33.80
C GLY A 90 1.39 10.65 -32.64
N GLY A 91 2.24 9.66 -32.92
CA GLY A 91 3.04 8.96 -31.91
C GLY A 91 4.04 9.89 -31.21
N PHE A 92 4.69 10.78 -31.97
CA PHE A 92 5.60 11.77 -31.40
C PHE A 92 4.87 12.79 -30.51
N ILE A 93 3.75 13.33 -30.98
CA ILE A 93 2.91 14.25 -30.19
C ILE A 93 2.38 13.55 -28.94
N ALA A 94 1.90 12.32 -29.07
CA ALA A 94 1.45 11.52 -27.93
C ALA A 94 2.57 11.30 -26.92
N SER A 95 3.79 11.01 -27.36
CA SER A 95 4.94 10.82 -26.45
C SER A 95 5.34 12.09 -25.69
N GLN A 96 5.02 13.27 -26.21
CA GLN A 96 5.29 14.55 -25.54
C GLN A 96 4.15 15.01 -24.62
N LEU A 97 2.90 14.77 -25.03
CA LEU A 97 1.70 15.16 -24.28
C LEU A 97 1.34 14.15 -23.18
N VAL A 98 1.56 12.86 -23.44
CA VAL A 98 1.25 11.78 -22.51
C VAL A 98 2.54 11.32 -21.83
N ARG A 99 3.18 12.25 -21.14
CA ARG A 99 4.41 11.95 -20.39
C ARG A 99 4.20 10.90 -19.30
N GLU A 100 2.96 10.74 -18.82
CA GLU A 100 2.64 9.90 -17.68
C GLU A 100 1.23 9.29 -17.80
N PHE A 101 0.98 8.46 -18.81
CA PHE A 101 -0.34 7.80 -18.94
C PHE A 101 -0.59 6.77 -17.84
N PHE A 102 0.46 6.20 -17.28
CA PHE A 102 0.49 5.42 -16.05
C PHE A 102 1.52 6.00 -15.09
N GLY A 103 1.62 7.32 -15.10
CA GLY A 103 2.42 8.04 -14.13
C GLY A 103 1.83 7.85 -12.75
N PRO A 104 2.68 7.68 -11.81
CA PRO A 104 2.32 7.27 -10.47
C PRO A 104 1.97 8.42 -9.56
N SER A 105 2.34 9.64 -9.91
CA SER A 105 1.86 10.81 -9.22
C SER A 105 0.42 11.07 -9.66
N THR A 106 -0.48 10.87 -8.74
CA THR A 106 -1.87 11.21 -8.97
C THR A 106 -2.01 12.74 -8.92
N ASP A 107 -2.81 13.31 -9.82
CA ASP A 107 -3.29 14.70 -9.72
C ASP A 107 -4.24 14.86 -8.52
N ARG A 108 -4.01 14.05 -7.46
CA ARG A 108 -4.80 14.10 -6.25
C ARG A 108 -4.23 15.13 -5.31
N ASN A 109 -5.12 15.87 -4.70
CA ASN A 109 -4.81 16.85 -3.67
C ASN A 109 -4.69 16.22 -2.28
N GLU A 110 -4.35 14.94 -2.21
CA GLU A 110 -4.20 14.17 -0.97
C GLU A 110 -2.82 13.54 -0.89
N PHE A 111 -2.26 13.50 0.31
CA PHE A 111 -1.02 12.80 0.60
C PHE A 111 -1.11 12.04 1.93
N LEU A 112 -0.21 11.10 2.10
CA LEU A 112 -0.19 10.15 3.21
C LEU A 112 0.94 10.51 4.19
N VAL A 113 0.63 10.45 5.47
CA VAL A 113 1.60 10.66 6.54
C VAL A 113 1.58 9.45 7.46
N TYR A 114 2.73 8.83 7.63
CA TYR A 114 2.94 7.76 8.59
C TYR A 114 3.73 8.33 9.76
N VAL A 115 3.28 8.06 10.96
CA VAL A 115 3.92 8.49 12.19
C VAL A 115 4.27 7.26 12.99
N ASP A 116 5.55 6.95 13.05
CA ASP A 116 6.07 5.78 13.77
C ASP A 116 6.89 6.28 14.97
N LEU A 117 6.42 6.04 16.19
CA LEU A 117 7.21 6.22 17.41
C LEU A 117 8.07 4.97 17.65
N PRO A 118 9.10 5.02 18.47
CA PRO A 118 9.86 3.83 18.85
C PRO A 118 8.94 2.74 19.42
N ALA A 119 9.19 1.49 19.05
CA ALA A 119 8.45 0.36 19.59
C ALA A 119 8.50 0.34 21.12
N GLY A 120 7.37 0.02 21.74
CA GLY A 120 7.21 0.06 23.19
C GLY A 120 6.53 1.32 23.73
N TYR A 121 6.33 2.33 22.89
CA TYR A 121 5.49 3.49 23.26
C TYR A 121 4.03 3.09 23.39
N ARG A 122 3.32 3.78 24.30
CA ARG A 122 1.90 3.55 24.56
C ARG A 122 1.05 4.31 23.56
N LEU A 123 -0.18 3.84 23.37
CA LEU A 123 -1.16 4.48 22.50
C LEU A 123 -1.40 5.96 22.88
N ASP A 124 -1.42 6.26 24.17
CA ASP A 124 -1.62 7.64 24.66
C ASP A 124 -0.53 8.60 24.15
N SER A 125 0.75 8.14 24.17
CA SER A 125 1.87 8.95 23.67
C SER A 125 1.79 9.16 22.15
N THR A 126 1.33 8.17 21.42
CA THR A 126 1.11 8.28 19.98
C THR A 126 -0.03 9.25 19.68
N ASP A 127 -1.11 9.19 20.46
CA ASP A 127 -2.24 10.09 20.34
C ASP A 127 -1.85 11.56 20.62
N GLU A 128 -1.08 11.81 21.70
CA GLU A 128 -0.55 13.13 22.02
C GLU A 128 0.30 13.70 20.86
N THR A 129 1.18 12.88 20.28
CA THR A 129 2.01 13.28 19.14
C THR A 129 1.16 13.63 17.92
N VAL A 130 0.17 12.80 17.61
CA VAL A 130 -0.78 13.03 16.51
C VAL A 130 -1.63 14.28 16.75
N GLN A 131 -2.10 14.53 17.98
CA GLN A 131 -2.86 15.75 18.31
C GLN A 131 -2.02 17.02 18.14
N ARG A 132 -0.75 17.01 18.57
CA ARG A 132 0.19 18.13 18.33
C ARG A 132 0.36 18.37 16.83
N LEU A 133 0.53 17.31 16.05
CA LEU A 133 0.68 17.39 14.60
C LEU A 133 -0.60 17.90 13.93
N ASN A 134 -1.76 17.38 14.32
CA ASN A 134 -3.07 17.85 13.83
C ASN A 134 -3.31 19.34 14.13
N THR A 135 -2.92 19.79 15.31
CA THR A 135 -3.03 21.21 15.68
C THR A 135 -2.21 22.09 14.75
N TRP A 136 -0.99 21.65 14.41
CA TRP A 136 -0.14 22.37 13.47
C TRP A 136 -0.68 22.31 12.03
N LEU A 137 -1.12 21.13 11.55
CA LEU A 137 -1.67 20.95 10.20
C LEU A 137 -2.92 21.79 9.98
N ASN A 138 -3.81 21.86 10.97
CA ASN A 138 -5.07 22.60 10.86
C ASN A 138 -4.93 24.09 11.18
N ASN A 139 -3.74 24.58 11.46
CA ASN A 139 -3.49 26.00 11.65
C ASN A 139 -3.50 26.73 10.30
N GLN A 140 -4.58 27.46 10.04
CA GLN A 140 -4.80 28.16 8.78
C GLN A 140 -3.83 29.33 8.53
N ASP A 141 -3.19 29.86 9.57
CA ASP A 141 -2.17 30.90 9.42
C ASP A 141 -0.86 30.34 8.87
N ILE A 142 -0.59 29.05 9.13
CA ILE A 142 0.63 28.35 8.72
C ILE A 142 0.39 27.52 7.45
N ASN A 143 -0.76 26.84 7.38
CA ASN A 143 -1.10 25.90 6.33
C ASN A 143 -2.49 26.23 5.72
N PRO A 144 -2.65 27.40 5.09
CA PRO A 144 -3.93 27.80 4.50
C PRO A 144 -4.41 26.87 3.40
N GLU A 145 -3.50 26.10 2.82
CA GLU A 145 -3.79 25.16 1.73
C GLU A 145 -4.45 23.86 2.21
N ILE A 146 -4.35 23.53 3.50
CA ILE A 146 -4.90 22.29 4.05
C ILE A 146 -6.39 22.47 4.32
N THR A 147 -7.19 21.61 3.68
CA THR A 147 -8.66 21.63 3.80
C THR A 147 -9.19 20.62 4.81
N SER A 148 -8.52 19.47 4.95
CA SER A 148 -8.92 18.46 5.93
C SER A 148 -7.77 17.51 6.27
N THR A 149 -7.81 17.00 7.50
CA THR A 149 -6.92 15.94 7.99
C THR A 149 -7.75 14.84 8.62
N VAL A 150 -7.39 13.58 8.33
CA VAL A 150 -7.97 12.40 8.97
C VAL A 150 -6.84 11.61 9.58
N SER A 151 -6.94 11.29 10.86
CA SER A 151 -5.90 10.60 11.62
C SER A 151 -6.42 9.28 12.20
N TYR A 152 -5.63 8.23 12.04
CA TYR A 152 -5.85 6.90 12.60
C TYR A 152 -4.72 6.62 13.58
N VAL A 153 -5.03 6.51 14.86
CA VAL A 153 -4.04 6.27 15.92
C VAL A 153 -4.07 4.82 16.34
N GLY A 154 -2.90 4.19 16.42
CA GLY A 154 -2.76 2.78 16.77
C GLY A 154 -3.00 1.80 15.61
N PHE A 155 -3.23 2.26 14.38
CA PHE A 155 -3.37 1.42 13.19
C PHE A 155 -3.24 2.23 11.89
N GLY A 156 -3.07 1.53 10.76
CA GLY A 156 -2.83 2.15 9.44
C GLY A 156 -4.05 2.59 8.67
N GLY A 157 -5.21 2.72 9.33
CA GLY A 157 -6.45 3.07 8.66
C GLY A 157 -6.98 1.96 7.73
N PRO A 158 -8.15 2.15 7.10
CA PRO A 158 -8.70 1.21 6.14
C PRO A 158 -7.95 1.29 4.80
N ARG A 159 -7.98 0.19 4.04
CA ARG A 159 -7.46 0.17 2.67
C ARG A 159 -8.46 0.85 1.74
N PHE A 160 -8.23 2.11 1.41
CA PHE A 160 -9.11 2.91 0.55
C PHE A 160 -8.62 3.05 -0.90
N PHE A 161 -7.43 2.51 -1.23
CA PHE A 161 -6.98 2.33 -2.62
C PHE A 161 -6.14 1.05 -2.78
N LEU A 162 -6.04 0.57 -4.02
CA LEU A 162 -5.58 -0.79 -4.30
C LEU A 162 -4.16 -1.09 -3.82
N VAL A 163 -3.25 -0.15 -3.97
CA VAL A 163 -1.81 -0.35 -3.66
C VAL A 163 -1.49 -0.07 -2.18
N LEU A 164 -2.41 0.55 -1.43
CA LEU A 164 -2.20 0.82 -0.02
C LEU A 164 -2.14 -0.50 0.77
N SER A 165 -1.00 -0.74 1.40
CA SER A 165 -0.87 -1.77 2.43
C SER A 165 -1.02 -1.12 3.80
N PRO A 166 -2.15 -1.29 4.50
CA PRO A 166 -2.37 -0.70 5.81
C PRO A 166 -1.30 -1.18 6.80
N VAL A 167 -0.79 -0.26 7.61
CA VAL A 167 0.10 -0.60 8.71
C VAL A 167 -0.65 -1.47 9.71
N GLN A 168 -0.01 -2.53 10.18
CA GLN A 168 -0.61 -3.43 11.18
C GLN A 168 -0.90 -2.65 12.47
N PRO A 169 -2.00 -2.97 13.17
CA PRO A 169 -2.32 -2.31 14.44
C PRO A 169 -1.19 -2.45 15.46
N ASN A 170 -0.71 -1.31 15.95
CA ASN A 170 0.32 -1.20 16.97
C ASN A 170 0.15 0.09 17.77
N PRO A 171 0.37 0.10 19.09
CA PRO A 171 0.19 1.30 19.90
C PRO A 171 1.07 2.48 19.48
N HIS A 172 2.25 2.23 18.92
CA HIS A 172 3.26 3.23 18.58
C HIS A 172 3.18 3.75 17.13
N VAL A 173 2.16 3.35 16.36
CA VAL A 173 1.99 3.79 14.97
C VAL A 173 0.76 4.66 14.80
N ALA A 174 0.83 5.61 13.89
CA ALA A 174 -0.35 6.32 13.40
C ALA A 174 -0.24 6.56 11.88
N PHE A 175 -1.38 6.74 11.27
CA PHE A 175 -1.52 7.02 9.86
C PHE A 175 -2.45 8.19 9.66
N MET A 176 -2.08 9.12 8.77
CA MET A 176 -2.90 10.28 8.48
C MET A 176 -3.05 10.47 6.98
N VAL A 177 -4.20 10.98 6.59
CA VAL A 177 -4.48 11.46 5.23
C VAL A 177 -4.70 12.95 5.31
N VAL A 178 -3.90 13.69 4.59
CA VAL A 178 -3.97 15.16 4.55
C VAL A 178 -4.41 15.58 3.15
N ARG A 179 -5.41 16.46 3.08
CA ARG A 179 -5.94 17.01 1.83
C ARG A 179 -5.63 18.48 1.73
N THR A 180 -5.12 18.89 0.58
CA THR A 180 -4.93 20.30 0.20
C THR A 180 -6.08 20.79 -0.69
N GLU A 181 -6.16 22.08 -0.93
CA GLU A 181 -7.14 22.66 -1.85
C GLU A 181 -6.86 22.25 -3.31
N LYS A 182 -5.57 22.22 -3.70
CA LYS A 182 -5.11 21.88 -5.06
C LYS A 182 -3.96 20.88 -5.03
N ALA A 183 -3.87 20.03 -6.06
CA ALA A 183 -2.83 19.04 -6.19
C ALA A 183 -1.41 19.64 -6.31
N GLU A 184 -1.29 20.81 -6.95
CA GLU A 184 0.00 21.49 -7.13
C GLU A 184 0.64 21.95 -5.80
N GLN A 185 -0.16 22.10 -4.75
CA GLN A 185 0.29 22.52 -3.42
C GLN A 185 0.89 21.35 -2.59
N VAL A 186 0.57 20.11 -2.96
CA VAL A 186 0.97 18.91 -2.20
C VAL A 186 2.48 18.82 -2.00
N PRO A 187 3.35 19.00 -3.01
CA PRO A 187 4.81 18.88 -2.81
C PRO A 187 5.37 19.88 -1.79
N GLU A 188 4.89 21.12 -1.81
CA GLU A 188 5.33 22.17 -0.90
C GLU A 188 4.92 21.87 0.55
N VAL A 189 3.64 21.51 0.75
CA VAL A 189 3.14 21.13 2.08
C VAL A 189 3.87 19.90 2.62
N MET A 190 4.14 18.90 1.77
CA MET A 190 4.91 17.71 2.15
C MET A 190 6.33 18.08 2.60
N GLN A 191 7.01 18.98 1.91
CA GLN A 191 8.35 19.41 2.28
C GLN A 191 8.35 20.15 3.61
N ARG A 192 7.40 21.07 3.83
CA ARG A 192 7.21 21.82 5.08
C ARG A 192 6.92 20.86 6.25
N LEU A 193 6.11 19.85 6.01
CA LEU A 193 5.79 18.83 7.02
C LEU A 193 7.01 17.95 7.35
N ARG A 194 7.82 17.54 6.35
CA ARG A 194 9.08 16.81 6.61
C ARG A 194 10.03 17.61 7.48
N GLN A 195 10.18 18.90 7.19
CA GLN A 195 11.00 19.78 8.01
C GLN A 195 10.46 19.87 9.44
N ARG A 196 9.13 19.98 9.58
CA ARG A 196 8.47 20.01 10.89
C ARG A 196 8.72 18.75 11.71
N PHE A 197 8.74 17.57 11.08
CA PHE A 197 9.12 16.34 11.79
C PHE A 197 10.54 16.38 12.33
N LEU A 198 11.48 16.92 11.56
CA LEU A 198 12.87 17.02 11.98
C LEU A 198 13.07 18.00 13.14
N ASP A 199 12.34 19.12 13.13
CA ASP A 199 12.53 20.21 14.08
C ASP A 199 11.80 19.95 15.42
N ASP A 200 10.56 19.42 15.39
CA ASP A 200 9.70 19.42 16.57
C ASP A 200 9.22 18.02 17.02
N PHE A 201 9.52 16.99 16.26
CA PHE A 201 9.12 15.61 16.58
C PHE A 201 10.30 14.64 16.45
N PRO A 202 11.43 14.90 17.15
CA PRO A 202 12.62 14.05 17.04
C PRO A 202 12.40 12.63 17.54
N GLU A 203 11.35 12.42 18.35
CA GLU A 203 10.91 11.11 18.85
C GLU A 203 10.15 10.29 17.82
N ALA A 204 9.63 10.92 16.76
CA ALA A 204 8.80 10.26 15.77
C ALA A 204 9.47 10.18 14.39
N ALA A 205 9.47 8.99 13.81
CA ALA A 205 9.83 8.82 12.41
C ALA A 205 8.63 9.17 11.53
N GLY A 206 8.60 10.40 11.03
CA GLY A 206 7.55 10.89 10.13
C GLY A 206 7.86 10.58 8.68
N ARG A 207 7.02 9.81 7.99
CA ARG A 207 7.12 9.56 6.55
C ARG A 207 5.99 10.24 5.82
N VAL A 208 6.34 11.12 4.91
CA VAL A 208 5.35 11.90 4.13
C VAL A 208 5.45 11.48 2.68
N LYS A 209 4.38 10.86 2.17
CA LYS A 209 4.35 10.26 0.84
C LYS A 209 3.16 10.77 0.04
N GLN A 210 3.42 11.06 -1.24
CA GLN A 210 2.34 11.26 -2.18
C GLN A 210 1.61 9.94 -2.43
N MET A 211 0.33 10.00 -2.72
CA MET A 211 -0.46 8.83 -3.05
C MET A 211 0.02 8.26 -4.39
N TRP A 212 0.46 7.01 -4.37
CA TRP A 212 0.99 6.31 -5.53
C TRP A 212 0.03 5.24 -6.02
N MET A 213 -0.24 5.19 -7.31
CA MET A 213 -1.20 4.25 -7.90
C MET A 213 -0.52 3.16 -8.76
N GLY A 214 0.80 3.27 -8.99
CA GLY A 214 1.57 2.29 -9.77
C GLY A 214 1.97 1.05 -8.96
N SER A 215 2.52 0.05 -9.65
CA SER A 215 2.94 -1.23 -9.04
C SER A 215 4.18 -1.09 -8.15
N ALA A 216 5.05 -0.12 -8.42
CA ALA A 216 6.23 0.18 -7.63
C ALA A 216 6.36 1.69 -7.42
N GLU A 217 6.67 2.10 -6.19
CA GLU A 217 6.96 3.50 -5.85
C GLU A 217 8.33 3.89 -6.44
N PRO A 218 8.47 5.02 -7.16
CA PRO A 218 9.75 5.42 -7.72
C PRO A 218 10.76 5.73 -6.64
N GLY A 219 12.01 5.33 -6.88
CA GLY A 219 13.09 5.56 -5.93
C GLY A 219 13.03 4.68 -4.69
N PHE A 220 12.09 3.73 -4.61
CA PHE A 220 12.05 2.75 -3.53
C PHE A 220 13.18 1.73 -3.71
N VAL A 221 14.08 1.67 -2.74
CA VAL A 221 15.18 0.70 -2.69
C VAL A 221 14.97 -0.20 -1.49
N GLU A 222 14.87 -1.50 -1.71
CA GLU A 222 14.77 -2.52 -0.68
C GLU A 222 16.04 -3.38 -0.71
N VAL A 223 16.70 -3.47 0.44
CA VAL A 223 17.87 -4.35 0.61
C VAL A 223 17.49 -5.40 1.65
N ARG A 224 17.59 -6.67 1.27
CA ARG A 224 17.30 -7.81 2.15
C ARG A 224 18.59 -8.44 2.64
N LEU A 225 18.72 -8.56 3.94
CA LEU A 225 19.82 -9.24 4.59
C LEU A 225 19.36 -10.63 5.07
N PHE A 226 20.15 -11.64 4.82
CA PHE A 226 19.87 -13.02 5.24
C PHE A 226 21.02 -13.57 6.08
N GLY A 227 20.70 -14.27 7.15
CA GLY A 227 21.69 -14.90 8.00
C GLY A 227 21.05 -15.69 9.13
N PRO A 228 21.81 -16.59 9.78
CA PRO A 228 21.30 -17.42 10.87
C PRO A 228 21.26 -16.71 12.23
N ASP A 229 21.98 -15.59 12.41
CA ASP A 229 22.14 -14.90 13.68
C ASP A 229 21.43 -13.52 13.63
N ALA A 230 20.41 -13.37 14.48
CA ALA A 230 19.59 -12.16 14.53
C ALA A 230 20.37 -10.93 15.01
N GLU A 231 21.31 -11.09 15.97
CA GLU A 231 22.12 -9.98 16.48
C GLU A 231 23.06 -9.44 15.40
N VAL A 232 23.72 -10.33 14.66
CA VAL A 232 24.60 -9.96 13.54
C VAL A 232 23.81 -9.28 12.43
N LEU A 233 22.61 -9.80 12.08
CA LEU A 233 21.73 -9.17 11.08
C LEU A 233 21.32 -7.76 11.51
N TYR A 234 20.92 -7.58 12.76
CA TYR A 234 20.52 -6.28 13.28
C TYR A 234 21.67 -5.27 13.25
N GLU A 235 22.88 -5.69 13.69
CA GLU A 235 24.06 -4.85 13.65
C GLU A 235 24.43 -4.44 12.21
N LYS A 236 24.42 -5.40 11.27
CA LYS A 236 24.71 -5.13 9.85
C LYS A 236 23.63 -4.28 9.20
N GLY A 237 22.37 -4.47 9.56
CA GLY A 237 21.25 -3.63 9.16
C GLY A 237 21.42 -2.18 9.58
N ASN A 238 21.82 -1.95 10.84
CA ASN A 238 22.10 -0.60 11.34
C ASN A 238 23.30 0.04 10.62
N GLN A 239 24.41 -0.70 10.41
CA GLN A 239 25.57 -0.21 9.65
C GLN A 239 25.18 0.20 8.22
N LEU A 240 24.37 -0.61 7.54
CA LEU A 240 23.85 -0.30 6.21
C LEU A 240 22.96 0.95 6.22
N MET A 241 22.07 1.03 7.21
CA MET A 241 21.16 2.17 7.39
C MET A 241 21.91 3.47 7.58
N ASP A 242 22.97 3.49 8.42
CA ASP A 242 23.82 4.67 8.64
C ASP A 242 24.55 5.07 7.36
N GLY A 243 25.05 4.10 6.60
CA GLY A 243 25.67 4.35 5.30
C GLY A 243 24.69 4.95 4.28
N LEU A 244 23.46 4.44 4.24
CA LEU A 244 22.41 4.95 3.35
C LEU A 244 21.95 6.37 3.76
N ARG A 245 21.82 6.65 5.05
CA ARG A 245 21.45 7.99 5.56
C ARG A 245 22.50 9.06 5.22
N ALA A 246 23.74 8.67 5.08
CA ALA A 246 24.81 9.58 4.67
C ALA A 246 24.78 9.93 3.17
N MET A 247 23.98 9.23 2.35
CA MET A 247 23.88 9.49 0.91
C MET A 247 22.95 10.67 0.63
N PRO A 248 23.38 11.64 -0.21
CA PRO A 248 22.51 12.74 -0.62
C PRO A 248 21.26 12.25 -1.32
N GLY A 249 20.09 12.72 -0.87
CA GLY A 249 18.81 12.36 -1.46
C GLY A 249 18.17 11.08 -0.91
N ALA A 250 18.84 10.37 0.01
CA ALA A 250 18.20 9.26 0.72
C ALA A 250 17.18 9.81 1.74
N LEU A 251 15.96 9.33 1.64
CA LEU A 251 14.83 9.69 2.51
C LEU A 251 14.27 8.43 3.15
N ASP A 252 13.72 8.57 4.36
CA ASP A 252 12.96 7.51 5.04
C ASP A 252 13.73 6.18 5.23
N VAL A 253 15.06 6.26 5.45
CA VAL A 253 15.91 5.08 5.61
C VAL A 253 15.61 4.37 6.92
N ARG A 254 15.18 3.13 6.87
CA ARG A 254 14.77 2.33 8.03
C ARG A 254 14.94 0.84 7.75
N HIS A 255 14.88 0.04 8.79
CA HIS A 255 14.69 -1.41 8.70
C HIS A 255 13.36 -1.82 9.37
N ASP A 256 12.90 -3.01 9.09
CA ASP A 256 11.59 -3.54 9.48
C ASP A 256 11.56 -4.19 10.88
N TRP A 257 12.72 -4.40 11.52
CA TRP A 257 12.78 -4.96 12.87
C TRP A 257 12.53 -3.95 13.99
N GLU A 258 12.61 -2.65 13.69
CA GLU A 258 12.45 -1.55 14.64
C GLU A 258 13.53 -1.54 15.74
N ASN A 259 13.28 -0.90 16.88
CA ASN A 259 14.19 -0.89 18.01
C ASN A 259 13.98 -2.09 18.93
N LYS A 260 15.02 -2.44 19.68
CA LYS A 260 14.88 -3.39 20.80
C LYS A 260 14.04 -2.78 21.92
N VAL A 261 13.25 -3.62 22.58
CA VAL A 261 12.37 -3.24 23.69
C VAL A 261 12.72 -4.05 24.94
N PRO A 262 12.50 -3.50 26.13
CA PRO A 262 12.63 -4.26 27.36
C PRO A 262 11.52 -5.33 27.41
N ARG A 263 11.92 -6.58 27.58
CA ARG A 263 11.05 -7.76 27.71
C ARG A 263 11.23 -8.38 29.10
N ALA A 264 10.12 -8.62 29.78
CA ALA A 264 10.14 -9.40 31.02
C ALA A 264 10.05 -10.88 30.71
N LYS A 265 11.10 -11.62 31.02
CA LYS A 265 11.16 -13.07 30.93
C LYS A 265 10.85 -13.68 32.28
N ILE A 266 9.76 -14.42 32.36
CA ILE A 266 9.31 -15.08 33.58
C ILE A 266 9.82 -16.50 33.59
N VAL A 267 10.82 -16.76 34.42
CA VAL A 267 11.41 -18.10 34.58
C VAL A 267 10.78 -18.78 35.81
N VAL A 268 9.84 -19.69 35.54
CA VAL A 268 9.10 -20.40 36.63
C VAL A 268 10.00 -21.47 37.25
N ASP A 269 10.24 -21.34 38.55
CA ASP A 269 10.88 -22.40 39.34
C ASP A 269 9.88 -23.54 39.59
N GLN A 270 10.10 -24.64 38.88
CA GLN A 270 9.19 -25.79 38.91
C GLN A 270 9.07 -26.45 40.28
N VAL A 271 10.11 -26.36 41.14
CA VAL A 271 10.09 -26.94 42.47
C VAL A 271 9.25 -26.08 43.41
N ARG A 272 9.50 -24.76 43.40
CA ARG A 272 8.74 -23.78 44.19
C ARG A 272 7.26 -23.79 43.79
N ALA A 273 6.98 -23.75 42.46
CA ALA A 273 5.64 -23.76 41.92
C ALA A 273 4.85 -25.01 42.29
N ARG A 274 5.44 -26.23 42.19
CA ARG A 274 4.79 -27.50 42.58
C ARG A 274 4.47 -27.56 44.05
N ARG A 275 5.38 -27.08 44.92
CA ARG A 275 5.12 -26.99 46.38
C ARG A 275 3.96 -26.06 46.71
N ALA A 276 3.80 -24.97 45.95
CA ALA A 276 2.69 -24.04 46.06
C ALA A 276 1.39 -24.56 45.42
N GLY A 277 1.45 -25.67 44.70
CA GLY A 277 0.32 -26.21 43.92
C GLY A 277 -0.03 -25.39 42.68
N ILE A 278 0.94 -24.61 42.13
CA ILE A 278 0.82 -23.77 40.95
C ILE A 278 1.44 -24.50 39.76
N THR A 279 0.79 -24.44 38.62
CA THR A 279 1.29 -24.95 37.34
C THR A 279 1.80 -23.81 36.48
N SER A 280 2.67 -24.11 35.48
CA SER A 280 3.08 -23.11 34.48
C SER A 280 1.89 -22.52 33.71
N ARG A 281 0.83 -23.31 33.52
CA ARG A 281 -0.43 -22.85 32.90
C ARG A 281 -1.13 -21.82 33.80
N ASP A 282 -1.17 -22.03 35.12
CA ASP A 282 -1.76 -21.04 36.02
C ASP A 282 -0.99 -19.71 35.92
N VAL A 283 0.34 -19.77 35.92
CA VAL A 283 1.18 -18.56 35.75
C VAL A 283 0.87 -17.84 34.45
N ALA A 284 0.85 -18.57 33.30
CA ALA A 284 0.58 -18.00 31.99
C ALA A 284 -0.83 -17.37 31.94
N LEU A 285 -1.85 -18.06 32.44
CA LEU A 285 -3.23 -17.58 32.48
C LEU A 285 -3.39 -16.30 33.31
N TRP A 286 -2.76 -16.25 34.48
CA TRP A 286 -2.82 -15.07 35.33
C TRP A 286 -2.06 -13.91 34.79
N LEU A 287 -0.89 -14.13 34.14
CA LEU A 287 -0.15 -13.08 33.45
C LEU A 287 -0.95 -12.54 32.26
N GLN A 288 -1.54 -13.41 31.44
CA GLN A 288 -2.42 -13.02 30.36
C GLN A 288 -3.60 -12.17 30.85
N THR A 289 -4.31 -12.66 31.89
CA THR A 289 -5.44 -11.94 32.49
C THR A 289 -5.01 -10.56 33.03
N HIS A 290 -3.82 -10.49 33.62
CA HIS A 290 -3.31 -9.24 34.20
C HIS A 290 -2.91 -8.22 33.13
N MET A 291 -2.18 -8.65 32.11
CA MET A 291 -1.61 -7.74 31.08
C MET A 291 -2.60 -7.46 29.95
N ASP A 292 -3.02 -8.48 29.24
CA ASP A 292 -3.82 -8.36 28.01
C ASP A 292 -5.32 -8.49 28.26
N GLY A 293 -5.68 -9.24 29.27
CA GLY A 293 -7.04 -9.68 29.54
C GLY A 293 -7.34 -11.05 28.97
N LEU A 294 -8.34 -11.70 29.56
CA LEU A 294 -8.85 -13.02 29.16
C LEU A 294 -10.30 -12.90 28.74
N ASP A 295 -10.65 -13.39 27.58
CA ASP A 295 -12.02 -13.50 27.13
C ASP A 295 -12.69 -14.65 27.88
N VAL A 296 -13.58 -14.30 28.82
CA VAL A 296 -14.20 -15.25 29.75
C VAL A 296 -15.51 -15.82 29.23
N THR A 297 -16.22 -15.07 28.39
CA THR A 297 -17.49 -15.48 27.80
C THR A 297 -17.85 -14.53 26.62
N GLU A 298 -18.91 -14.85 25.92
CA GLU A 298 -19.51 -13.99 24.90
C GLU A 298 -20.93 -13.60 25.31
N TYR A 299 -21.25 -12.34 25.23
CA TYR A 299 -22.62 -11.83 25.28
C TYR A 299 -23.17 -11.76 23.85
N ARG A 300 -24.32 -12.41 23.61
CA ARG A 300 -24.96 -12.43 22.30
C ARG A 300 -26.18 -11.52 22.30
N GLU A 301 -26.20 -10.62 21.33
CA GLU A 301 -27.32 -9.74 21.05
C GLU A 301 -27.75 -9.93 19.58
N GLY A 302 -28.79 -10.74 19.34
CA GLY A 302 -29.15 -11.19 18.00
C GLY A 302 -28.02 -11.99 17.35
N ASP A 303 -27.55 -11.54 16.19
CA ASP A 303 -26.44 -12.17 15.44
C ASP A 303 -25.05 -11.65 15.84
N ILE A 304 -24.98 -10.70 16.77
CA ILE A 304 -23.71 -10.10 17.23
C ILE A 304 -23.21 -10.82 18.45
N ALA A 305 -21.98 -11.35 18.38
CA ALA A 305 -21.25 -11.91 19.52
C ALA A 305 -20.28 -10.86 20.08
N ILE A 306 -20.49 -10.43 21.31
CA ILE A 306 -19.67 -9.43 22.00
C ILE A 306 -18.80 -10.16 23.04
N PRO A 307 -17.46 -10.18 22.89
CA PRO A 307 -16.59 -10.85 23.86
C PRO A 307 -16.59 -10.08 25.20
N VAL A 308 -16.79 -10.80 26.29
CA VAL A 308 -16.65 -10.28 27.65
C VAL A 308 -15.23 -10.58 28.13
N ARG A 309 -14.40 -9.52 28.25
CA ARG A 309 -13.00 -9.64 28.66
C ARG A 309 -12.77 -9.24 30.09
N ALA A 310 -12.23 -10.15 30.88
CA ALA A 310 -11.76 -9.87 32.24
C ALA A 310 -10.29 -9.41 32.18
N ARG A 311 -10.00 -8.28 32.83
CA ARG A 311 -8.65 -7.69 32.86
C ARG A 311 -8.42 -6.93 34.15
N SER A 312 -7.17 -6.88 34.64
CA SER A 312 -6.79 -6.03 35.77
C SER A 312 -7.02 -4.53 35.45
N VAL A 313 -7.30 -3.76 36.51
CA VAL A 313 -7.46 -2.29 36.37
C VAL A 313 -6.18 -1.65 35.85
N GLY A 314 -6.32 -0.62 35.02
CA GLY A 314 -5.21 0.02 34.28
C GLY A 314 -4.06 0.49 35.16
N GLU A 315 -4.35 1.02 36.34
CA GLU A 315 -3.36 1.50 37.32
C GLU A 315 -2.39 0.41 37.82
N HIS A 316 -2.78 -0.85 37.77
CA HIS A 316 -1.98 -1.99 38.24
C HIS A 316 -1.25 -2.74 37.10
N ARG A 317 -1.20 -2.19 35.91
CA ARG A 317 -0.56 -2.80 34.74
C ARG A 317 0.18 -1.78 33.86
N SER A 318 0.57 -0.65 34.41
CA SER A 318 1.13 0.48 33.66
C SER A 318 2.61 0.30 33.33
N GLY A 319 3.29 -0.65 33.97
CA GLY A 319 4.72 -0.84 33.74
C GLY A 319 5.24 -2.22 34.15
N LEU A 320 6.51 -2.48 33.82
CA LEU A 320 7.21 -3.71 34.22
C LEU A 320 7.24 -3.88 35.74
N GLY A 321 7.26 -2.77 36.49
CA GLY A 321 7.24 -2.81 37.98
C GLY A 321 6.02 -3.49 38.57
N ASP A 322 4.89 -3.48 37.89
CA ASP A 322 3.65 -4.09 38.36
C ASP A 322 3.71 -5.62 38.34
N LEU A 323 4.60 -6.21 37.52
CA LEU A 323 4.79 -7.67 37.46
C LEU A 323 5.24 -8.28 38.81
N TRP A 324 6.01 -7.51 39.63
CA TRP A 324 6.45 -7.97 40.92
C TRP A 324 5.31 -8.11 41.93
N ASN A 325 4.20 -7.41 41.67
CA ASN A 325 3.01 -7.42 42.52
C ASN A 325 1.95 -8.44 42.07
N VAL A 326 2.16 -9.11 40.93
CA VAL A 326 1.20 -10.10 40.42
C VAL A 326 1.06 -11.27 41.37
N LYS A 327 -0.19 -11.63 41.66
CA LYS A 327 -0.57 -12.80 42.47
C LYS A 327 -1.16 -13.85 41.53
N VAL A 328 -0.67 -15.08 41.66
CA VAL A 328 -1.14 -16.24 40.88
C VAL A 328 -1.99 -17.11 41.79
N THR A 329 -3.18 -17.46 41.30
CA THR A 329 -4.07 -18.36 42.01
C THR A 329 -3.99 -19.77 41.43
N SER A 330 -3.81 -20.77 42.25
CA SER A 330 -3.83 -22.17 41.84
C SER A 330 -5.23 -22.58 41.38
N SER A 331 -5.35 -23.07 40.16
CA SER A 331 -6.61 -23.63 39.65
C SER A 331 -7.07 -24.87 40.38
N ARG A 332 -6.13 -25.59 41.03
CA ARG A 332 -6.39 -26.83 41.74
C ARG A 332 -6.74 -26.64 43.23
N THR A 333 -6.06 -25.71 43.91
CA THR A 333 -6.17 -25.56 45.38
C THR A 333 -6.81 -24.24 45.81
N GLY A 334 -7.01 -23.30 44.89
CA GLY A 334 -7.50 -21.94 45.21
C GLY A 334 -6.51 -21.06 45.99
N LYS A 335 -5.31 -21.55 46.28
CA LYS A 335 -4.29 -20.78 47.01
C LYS A 335 -3.75 -19.67 46.14
N VAL A 336 -3.57 -18.48 46.72
CA VAL A 336 -3.00 -17.30 46.09
C VAL A 336 -1.53 -17.14 46.51
N VAL A 337 -0.63 -17.04 45.57
CA VAL A 337 0.81 -16.95 45.81
C VAL A 337 1.39 -15.80 44.98
N PRO A 338 2.23 -14.91 45.52
CA PRO A 338 2.95 -13.91 44.73
C PRO A 338 3.82 -14.57 43.64
N LEU A 339 3.84 -13.98 42.45
CA LEU A 339 4.63 -14.50 41.32
C LEU A 339 6.11 -14.64 41.70
N THR A 340 6.65 -13.68 42.43
CA THR A 340 8.06 -13.65 42.89
C THR A 340 8.47 -14.80 43.80
N GLN A 341 7.51 -15.50 44.45
CA GLN A 341 7.79 -16.69 45.23
C GLN A 341 7.99 -17.95 44.39
N ILE A 342 7.48 -17.97 43.18
CA ILE A 342 7.44 -19.15 42.31
C ILE A 342 8.18 -18.96 40.97
N ALA A 343 8.58 -17.74 40.65
CA ALA A 343 9.27 -17.41 39.41
C ALA A 343 10.30 -16.30 39.64
N ASP A 344 11.33 -16.30 38.82
CA ASP A 344 12.31 -15.22 38.76
C ASP A 344 11.97 -14.37 37.54
N ILE A 345 11.92 -13.04 37.72
CA ILE A 345 11.60 -12.07 36.68
C ILE A 345 12.93 -11.47 36.16
N GLN A 346 13.28 -11.73 34.92
CA GLN A 346 14.45 -11.20 34.26
C GLN A 346 14.02 -10.16 33.24
N VAL A 347 14.61 -8.97 33.25
CA VAL A 347 14.36 -7.98 32.22
C VAL A 347 15.54 -8.00 31.26
N GLU A 348 15.27 -8.35 30.02
CA GLU A 348 16.26 -8.40 28.94
C GLU A 348 15.82 -7.46 27.81
N SER A 349 16.77 -6.96 27.03
CA SER A 349 16.49 -6.22 25.81
C SER A 349 16.36 -7.19 24.65
N ASP A 350 15.21 -7.21 23.99
CA ASP A 350 14.91 -8.14 22.91
C ASP A 350 14.31 -7.42 21.71
N PHE A 351 14.38 -8.05 20.57
CA PHE A 351 13.78 -7.51 19.35
C PHE A 351 12.26 -7.36 19.52
N TYR A 352 11.73 -6.21 19.14
CA TYR A 352 10.29 -5.99 19.13
C TYR A 352 9.62 -6.92 18.10
N ARG A 353 10.24 -7.00 16.93
CA ARG A 353 9.76 -7.82 15.81
C ARG A 353 10.95 -8.42 15.08
N ILE A 354 10.79 -9.66 14.63
CA ILE A 354 11.69 -10.34 13.69
C ILE A 354 10.82 -10.71 12.49
N SER A 355 11.15 -10.24 11.28
CA SER A 355 10.41 -10.46 10.04
C SER A 355 11.19 -11.29 9.03
#